data_b68ef17f795e46a5ce1026e59277514f
#
_entry.id   b68ef17f795e46a5ce1026e59277514f
#
_cell.length_a   1.000
_cell.length_b   1.000
_cell.length_c   1.000
_cell.angle_alpha   90.00
_cell.angle_beta   90.00
_cell.angle_gamma   90.00
#
_symmetry.space_group_name_H-M   'P 1'
#
loop_
_entity.id
_entity.type
_entity.pdbx_description
1 polymer ?
#
loop_
_entity_poly.entity_id
_entity_poly.type
_entity_poly.pdbx_seq_one_letter_code
_entity_poly.pdbx_strand_id
1 'polypeptide(L)'
;MVACSIEPIQFFGIAHFFQKLHTSRMSLLSGICKVCVPAPAKINLFLSVGEKRADNFHELRTVLAKVQLYDLVTIRKGKEKGSTTISCPGNIEIANEHNLAVQMVNHWRSVTGIEDGIDLLIEKKIPMQAGLGGGSSDAVSTLIGLNLLSHKKLSFDDLLDLSARVGSDCPSFLVPGACVASGRGEQIREVKPDACKEISGTRVLLFKPSCGFSTADIYGRYQVGDSLFPETNQMDERIEHWESGQLSLIDLMYNDLSLPVLKKFIFITALFKELRERFKLNPMVSGSGSCCFFIIPEGFDIEPVKQLIFDSWGEDIFLTESKLL
;
A
#
# COMPACT_ATOMS: atom_id res chain seq x y z
N MET A 1 -4.80 -4.32 37.93
CA MET A 1 -4.26 -3.75 36.66
C MET A 1 -3.40 -4.82 36.02
N VAL A 2 -3.93 -5.61 35.10
CA VAL A 2 -3.15 -6.59 34.35
C VAL A 2 -2.75 -5.91 33.06
N ALA A 3 -1.46 -5.58 32.94
CA ALA A 3 -0.90 -5.07 31.69
C ALA A 3 -0.84 -6.22 30.68
N CYS A 4 -1.80 -6.28 29.78
CA CYS A 4 -1.78 -7.20 28.64
C CYS A 4 -0.97 -6.55 27.51
N SER A 5 0.35 -6.70 27.55
CA SER A 5 1.22 -6.37 26.42
C SER A 5 1.16 -7.54 25.45
N ILE A 6 0.45 -7.35 24.34
CA ILE A 6 0.60 -8.26 23.20
C ILE A 6 1.75 -7.70 22.35
N GLU A 7 2.78 -8.53 22.16
CA GLU A 7 3.85 -8.24 21.20
C GLU A 7 3.25 -7.99 19.80
N PRO A 8 3.87 -7.13 18.96
CA PRO A 8 3.38 -6.86 17.62
C PRO A 8 3.24 -8.18 16.86
N ILE A 9 2.06 -8.39 16.27
CA ILE A 9 1.75 -9.56 15.47
C ILE A 9 2.74 -9.61 14.32
N GLN A 10 3.66 -10.60 14.32
CA GLN A 10 4.55 -10.82 13.20
C GLN A 10 3.73 -11.19 11.96
N PHE A 11 3.99 -10.47 10.87
CA PHE A 11 3.31 -10.62 9.59
C PHE A 11 3.69 -11.96 8.90
N PHE A 12 3.16 -13.07 9.38
CA PHE A 12 3.07 -14.30 8.61
C PHE A 12 1.63 -14.43 8.11
N GLY A 13 1.41 -14.05 6.86
CA GLY A 13 0.21 -14.27 6.07
C GLY A 13 -1.13 -14.07 6.78
N ILE A 14 -1.80 -12.93 6.55
CA ILE A 14 -3.13 -12.63 7.12
C ILE A 14 -4.13 -13.78 6.84
N ALA A 15 -4.11 -14.39 5.65
CA ALA A 15 -4.92 -15.56 5.34
C ALA A 15 -4.58 -16.79 6.21
N HIS A 16 -3.29 -17.05 6.45
CA HIS A 16 -2.83 -18.12 7.33
C HIS A 16 -3.12 -17.81 8.81
N PHE A 17 -3.09 -16.54 9.18
CA PHE A 17 -3.50 -16.06 10.50
C PHE A 17 -5.02 -16.24 10.71
N PHE A 18 -5.85 -15.90 9.71
CA PHE A 18 -7.29 -16.17 9.77
C PHE A 18 -7.62 -17.66 9.76
N GLN A 19 -6.92 -18.51 8.98
CA GLN A 19 -7.07 -19.96 9.05
C GLN A 19 -6.67 -20.52 10.42
N LYS A 20 -5.57 -20.04 11.02
CA LYS A 20 -5.17 -20.45 12.39
C LYS A 20 -6.12 -19.93 13.47
N LEU A 21 -6.74 -18.77 13.31
CA LEU A 21 -7.76 -18.27 14.23
C LEU A 21 -9.04 -19.12 14.20
N HIS A 22 -9.38 -19.72 13.06
CA HIS A 22 -10.52 -20.63 12.97
C HIS A 22 -10.28 -21.99 13.63
N THR A 23 -9.02 -22.42 13.79
CA THR A 23 -8.69 -23.79 14.25
C THR A 23 -8.10 -23.90 15.65
N SER A 24 -7.64 -22.80 16.29
CA SER A 24 -7.00 -22.91 17.60
C SER A 24 -7.12 -21.63 18.44
N ARG A 25 -7.77 -21.71 19.61
CA ARG A 25 -7.74 -20.74 20.71
C ARG A 25 -8.67 -19.52 20.65
N MET A 26 -9.92 -19.65 20.26
CA MET A 26 -10.94 -18.62 20.51
C MET A 26 -11.12 -18.25 22.00
N SER A 27 -10.74 -19.11 22.92
CA SER A 27 -10.90 -18.87 24.37
C SER A 27 -9.90 -17.88 24.98
N LEU A 28 -8.80 -17.56 24.30
CA LEU A 28 -7.76 -16.63 24.80
C LEU A 28 -8.03 -15.16 24.46
N LEU A 29 -9.02 -14.86 23.59
CA LEU A 29 -9.32 -13.50 23.15
C LEU A 29 -10.45 -12.82 23.94
N SER A 30 -11.11 -13.53 24.86
CA SER A 30 -12.12 -12.94 25.74
C SER A 30 -11.44 -12.00 26.76
N GLY A 31 -11.69 -10.70 26.63
CA GLY A 31 -11.14 -9.66 27.51
C GLY A 31 -10.09 -8.74 26.87
N ILE A 32 -9.68 -8.99 25.62
CA ILE A 32 -8.80 -8.06 24.89
C ILE A 32 -9.60 -6.80 24.54
N CYS A 33 -9.13 -5.65 25.03
CA CYS A 33 -9.74 -4.35 24.73
C CYS A 33 -8.86 -3.46 23.84
N LYS A 34 -7.69 -3.95 23.42
CA LYS A 34 -6.71 -3.21 22.61
C LYS A 34 -5.96 -4.16 21.67
N VAL A 35 -5.74 -3.74 20.43
CA VAL A 35 -4.89 -4.44 19.46
C VAL A 35 -4.05 -3.41 18.71
N CYS A 36 -2.82 -3.81 18.34
CA CYS A 36 -1.93 -3.02 17.49
C CYS A 36 -1.67 -3.82 16.19
N VAL A 37 -1.96 -3.20 15.04
CA VAL A 37 -1.85 -3.83 13.72
C VAL A 37 -0.87 -3.02 12.89
N PRO A 38 0.22 -3.62 12.35
CA PRO A 38 1.10 -2.94 11.42
C PRO A 38 0.39 -2.74 10.07
N ALA A 39 0.58 -1.55 9.50
CA ALA A 39 0.01 -1.11 8.24
C ALA A 39 1.15 -0.93 7.21
N PRO A 40 1.42 -1.91 6.33
CA PRO A 40 2.55 -1.87 5.40
C PRO A 40 2.34 -0.84 4.29
N ALA A 41 3.41 -0.25 3.79
CA ALA A 41 3.40 0.46 2.51
C ALA A 41 3.25 -0.52 1.34
N LYS A 42 2.89 0.00 0.15
CA LYS A 42 2.94 -0.73 -1.14
C LYS A 42 3.71 0.06 -2.17
N ILE A 43 4.23 -0.63 -3.18
CA ILE A 43 4.67 -0.03 -4.44
C ILE A 43 3.95 -0.69 -5.61
N ASN A 44 3.87 0.03 -6.74
CA ASN A 44 3.38 -0.53 -7.99
C ASN A 44 4.60 -1.02 -8.79
N LEU A 45 4.76 -2.34 -8.92
CA LEU A 45 5.78 -2.95 -9.77
C LEU A 45 5.37 -2.85 -11.25
N PHE A 46 4.09 -3.00 -11.52
CA PHE A 46 3.47 -2.77 -12.81
C PHE A 46 2.22 -1.93 -12.61
N LEU A 47 2.00 -0.93 -13.45
CA LEU A 47 0.75 -0.17 -13.51
C LEU A 47 0.50 0.26 -14.94
N SER A 48 -0.50 -0.31 -15.56
CA SER A 48 -1.03 0.15 -16.84
C SER A 48 -2.44 0.67 -16.69
N VAL A 49 -2.71 1.79 -17.35
CA VAL A 49 -3.95 2.57 -17.23
C VAL A 49 -4.64 2.56 -18.59
N GLY A 50 -5.76 1.86 -18.66
CA GLY A 50 -6.59 1.74 -19.85
C GLY A 50 -7.59 2.89 -20.03
N GLU A 51 -8.61 2.63 -20.79
CA GLU A 51 -9.65 3.59 -21.12
C GLU A 51 -10.43 4.08 -19.89
N LYS A 52 -11.01 5.26 -20.03
CA LYS A 52 -11.88 5.84 -19.01
C LYS A 52 -13.22 5.12 -18.99
N ARG A 53 -13.63 4.67 -17.83
CA ARG A 53 -14.87 3.96 -17.56
C ARG A 53 -16.05 4.92 -17.46
N ALA A 54 -17.27 4.37 -17.50
CA ALA A 54 -18.51 5.13 -17.31
C ALA A 54 -18.65 5.78 -15.92
N ASP A 55 -17.93 5.22 -14.91
CA ASP A 55 -17.89 5.76 -13.54
C ASP A 55 -16.84 6.87 -13.35
N ASN A 56 -16.24 7.36 -14.42
CA ASN A 56 -15.18 8.37 -14.48
C ASN A 56 -13.81 7.92 -13.94
N PHE A 57 -13.64 6.68 -13.53
CA PHE A 57 -12.33 6.08 -13.27
C PHE A 57 -11.73 5.50 -14.55
N HIS A 58 -10.46 5.11 -14.48
CA HIS A 58 -9.81 4.35 -15.54
C HIS A 58 -9.85 2.85 -15.24
N GLU A 59 -9.97 2.03 -16.28
CA GLU A 59 -9.65 0.61 -16.18
C GLU A 59 -8.14 0.49 -15.98
N LEU A 60 -7.70 -0.34 -15.05
CA LEU A 60 -6.28 -0.55 -14.83
C LEU A 60 -5.91 -2.01 -14.55
N ARG A 61 -4.65 -2.30 -14.77
CA ARG A 61 -3.98 -3.51 -14.29
C ARG A 61 -2.74 -3.10 -13.54
N THR A 62 -2.56 -3.62 -12.32
CA THR A 62 -1.39 -3.33 -11.53
C THR A 62 -0.92 -4.55 -10.76
N VAL A 63 0.40 -4.69 -10.66
CA VAL A 63 1.05 -5.62 -9.72
C VAL A 63 1.54 -4.77 -8.55
N LEU A 64 0.96 -5.02 -7.39
CA LEU A 64 1.25 -4.33 -6.14
C LEU A 64 2.10 -5.25 -5.26
N ALA A 65 3.21 -4.74 -4.75
CA ALA A 65 4.00 -5.42 -3.73
C ALA A 65 4.04 -4.60 -2.44
N LYS A 66 3.84 -5.27 -1.30
CA LYS A 66 4.01 -4.65 -0.01
C LYS A 66 5.48 -4.52 0.35
N VAL A 67 5.79 -3.51 1.17
CA VAL A 67 7.15 -3.13 1.53
C VAL A 67 7.29 -3.15 3.05
N GLN A 68 8.46 -3.54 3.56
CA GLN A 68 8.79 -3.54 4.99
C GLN A 68 8.97 -2.11 5.55
N LEU A 69 7.99 -1.26 5.27
CA LEU A 69 7.82 0.08 5.82
C LEU A 69 6.40 0.16 6.34
N TYR A 70 6.21 0.41 7.64
CA TYR A 70 4.91 0.27 8.30
C TYR A 70 4.55 1.50 9.10
N ASP A 71 3.28 1.89 9.04
CA ASP A 71 2.63 2.61 10.11
C ASP A 71 2.16 1.64 11.19
N LEU A 72 1.86 2.11 12.38
CA LEU A 72 1.27 1.29 13.43
C LEU A 72 -0.12 1.83 13.78
N VAL A 73 -1.12 0.97 13.65
CA VAL A 73 -2.51 1.30 13.98
C VAL A 73 -2.92 0.59 15.27
N THR A 74 -3.12 1.35 16.31
CA THR A 74 -3.65 0.84 17.58
C THR A 74 -5.14 1.13 17.65
N ILE A 75 -5.93 0.08 17.85
CA ILE A 75 -7.39 0.13 18.03
C ILE A 75 -7.69 -0.26 19.48
N ARG A 76 -8.47 0.56 20.17
CA ARG A 76 -8.93 0.32 21.53
C ARG A 76 -10.43 0.50 21.62
N LYS A 77 -11.10 -0.29 22.48
CA LYS A 77 -12.48 -0.02 22.85
C LYS A 77 -12.55 1.26 23.66
N GLY A 78 -13.28 2.25 23.15
CA GLY A 78 -13.55 3.52 23.79
C GLY A 78 -14.67 3.41 24.83
N LYS A 79 -14.83 4.45 25.65
CA LYS A 79 -15.82 4.46 26.74
C LYS A 79 -17.21 4.86 26.26
N GLU A 80 -17.30 5.74 25.28
CA GLU A 80 -18.53 6.34 24.81
C GLU A 80 -19.05 5.58 23.57
N LYS A 81 -20.26 5.03 23.67
CA LYS A 81 -20.90 4.32 22.56
C LYS A 81 -21.07 5.22 21.34
N GLY A 82 -20.89 4.65 20.17
CA GLY A 82 -21.01 5.35 18.89
C GLY A 82 -19.86 6.31 18.57
N SER A 83 -19.02 6.67 19.55
CA SER A 83 -17.92 7.60 19.31
C SER A 83 -16.75 6.95 18.56
N THR A 84 -16.02 7.77 17.81
CA THR A 84 -14.70 7.41 17.26
C THR A 84 -13.75 8.57 17.55
N THR A 85 -12.67 8.29 18.27
CA THR A 85 -11.58 9.23 18.45
C THR A 85 -10.39 8.79 17.60
N ILE A 86 -9.63 9.75 17.08
CA ILE A 86 -8.40 9.47 16.32
C ILE A 86 -7.29 10.39 16.79
N SER A 87 -6.09 9.83 16.96
CA SER A 87 -4.87 10.55 17.26
C SER A 87 -3.78 10.12 16.29
N CYS A 88 -3.09 11.10 15.70
CA CYS A 88 -1.96 10.91 14.78
C CYS A 88 -0.81 11.81 15.24
N PRO A 89 0.04 11.39 16.20
CA PRO A 89 1.15 12.21 16.70
C PRO A 89 2.07 12.67 15.57
N GLY A 90 2.37 13.97 15.54
CA GLY A 90 3.17 14.58 14.48
C GLY A 90 2.45 14.88 13.16
N ASN A 91 1.18 14.45 13.02
CA ASN A 91 0.36 14.64 11.79
C ASN A 91 -1.09 14.97 12.20
N ILE A 92 -1.27 16.03 12.97
CA ILE A 92 -2.55 16.40 13.58
C ILE A 92 -3.63 16.74 12.53
N GLU A 93 -3.20 17.19 11.36
CA GLU A 93 -4.06 17.59 10.24
C GLU A 93 -4.88 16.41 9.66
N ILE A 94 -4.41 15.17 9.83
CA ILE A 94 -5.14 13.97 9.39
C ILE A 94 -5.94 13.30 10.52
N ALA A 95 -5.91 13.83 11.74
CA ALA A 95 -6.66 13.32 12.88
C ALA A 95 -8.09 13.87 12.91
N ASN A 96 -8.88 13.56 11.86
CA ASN A 96 -10.23 14.07 11.68
C ASN A 96 -11.15 13.01 11.04
N GLU A 97 -12.42 13.35 10.84
CA GLU A 97 -13.46 12.47 10.27
C GLU A 97 -13.24 12.07 8.81
N HIS A 98 -12.41 12.80 8.07
CA HIS A 98 -12.06 12.48 6.68
C HIS A 98 -10.95 11.42 6.59
N ASN A 99 -10.33 11.04 7.70
CA ASN A 99 -9.34 9.98 7.73
C ASN A 99 -9.98 8.64 7.33
N LEU A 100 -9.34 7.91 6.40
CA LEU A 100 -9.87 6.64 5.88
C LEU A 100 -10.07 5.59 6.98
N ALA A 101 -9.26 5.62 8.04
CA ALA A 101 -9.44 4.73 9.19
C ALA A 101 -10.74 5.03 9.95
N VAL A 102 -11.13 6.30 10.09
CA VAL A 102 -12.42 6.70 10.68
C VAL A 102 -13.58 6.31 9.78
N GLN A 103 -13.46 6.53 8.47
CA GLN A 103 -14.48 6.09 7.51
C GLN A 103 -14.66 4.57 7.56
N MET A 104 -13.56 3.82 7.69
CA MET A 104 -13.60 2.36 7.85
C MET A 104 -14.38 1.93 9.11
N VAL A 105 -14.18 2.60 10.25
CA VAL A 105 -14.97 2.34 11.47
C VAL A 105 -16.45 2.56 11.20
N ASN A 106 -16.83 3.63 10.50
CA ASN A 106 -18.22 3.95 10.19
C ASN A 106 -18.87 2.89 9.28
N HIS A 107 -18.15 2.46 8.23
CA HIS A 107 -18.62 1.36 7.35
C HIS A 107 -18.73 0.03 8.11
N TRP A 108 -17.74 -0.30 8.96
CA TRP A 108 -17.79 -1.50 9.80
C TRP A 108 -19.01 -1.49 10.74
N ARG A 109 -19.31 -0.36 11.38
CA ARG A 109 -20.51 -0.21 12.23
C ARG A 109 -21.79 -0.43 11.44
N SER A 110 -21.89 0.14 10.24
CA SER A 110 -23.09 0.01 9.41
C SER A 110 -23.43 -1.43 9.03
N VAL A 111 -22.42 -2.29 8.91
CA VAL A 111 -22.59 -3.72 8.56
C VAL A 111 -22.77 -4.59 9.80
N THR A 112 -22.06 -4.29 10.88
CA THR A 112 -22.10 -5.14 12.09
C THR A 112 -23.22 -4.78 13.07
N GLY A 113 -23.67 -3.52 13.07
CA GLY A 113 -24.58 -2.97 14.06
C GLY A 113 -23.94 -2.76 15.44
N ILE A 114 -22.60 -2.88 15.56
CA ILE A 114 -21.90 -2.72 16.83
C ILE A 114 -21.62 -1.24 17.06
N GLU A 115 -22.05 -0.73 18.20
CA GLU A 115 -21.92 0.67 18.61
C GLU A 115 -20.85 0.90 19.69
N ASP A 116 -19.90 -0.03 19.85
CA ASP A 116 -18.78 0.20 20.78
C ASP A 116 -18.05 1.49 20.42
N GLY A 117 -17.63 2.27 21.44
CA GLY A 117 -16.71 3.38 21.25
C GLY A 117 -15.37 2.84 20.72
N ILE A 118 -14.73 3.58 19.81
CA ILE A 118 -13.44 3.19 19.22
C ILE A 118 -12.46 4.35 19.35
N ASP A 119 -11.30 4.05 19.96
CA ASP A 119 -10.15 4.96 20.00
C ASP A 119 -9.08 4.46 19.06
N LEU A 120 -8.68 5.27 18.09
CA LEU A 120 -7.62 5.02 17.13
C LEU A 120 -6.38 5.84 17.46
N LEU A 121 -5.20 5.18 17.44
CA LEU A 121 -3.89 5.83 17.44
C LEU A 121 -3.14 5.33 16.22
N ILE A 122 -2.72 6.25 15.34
CA ILE A 122 -1.93 5.95 14.14
C ILE A 122 -0.56 6.61 14.27
N GLU A 123 0.48 5.79 14.34
CA GLU A 123 1.87 6.23 14.36
C GLU A 123 2.44 6.12 12.95
N LYS A 124 2.59 7.28 12.28
CA LYS A 124 2.98 7.37 10.86
C LYS A 124 4.49 7.27 10.67
N LYS A 125 4.90 6.38 9.75
CA LYS A 125 6.25 6.27 9.17
C LYS A 125 6.22 6.32 7.64
N ILE A 126 5.09 5.91 7.04
CA ILE A 126 4.88 5.99 5.59
C ILE A 126 4.63 7.46 5.24
N PRO A 127 5.45 8.06 4.37
CA PRO A 127 5.26 9.47 3.99
C PRO A 127 3.92 9.70 3.29
N MET A 128 3.27 10.81 3.62
CA MET A 128 1.98 11.18 3.00
C MET A 128 2.15 11.60 1.54
N GLN A 129 1.08 11.44 0.75
CA GLN A 129 1.04 11.83 -0.67
C GLN A 129 2.22 11.27 -1.49
N ALA A 130 2.59 10.02 -1.20
CA ALA A 130 3.77 9.37 -1.74
C ALA A 130 3.46 8.29 -2.80
N GLY A 131 2.21 7.96 -3.07
CA GLY A 131 1.86 6.80 -3.92
C GLY A 131 2.12 5.44 -3.24
N LEU A 132 2.38 5.43 -1.92
CA LEU A 132 2.72 4.24 -1.12
C LEU A 132 1.51 3.60 -0.41
N GLY A 133 0.31 4.13 -0.59
CA GLY A 133 -0.94 3.55 -0.07
C GLY A 133 -1.10 3.62 1.47
N GLY A 134 -0.34 4.49 2.18
CA GLY A 134 -0.34 4.53 3.65
C GLY A 134 -1.73 4.70 4.27
N GLY A 135 -2.55 5.65 3.79
CA GLY A 135 -3.90 5.86 4.31
C GLY A 135 -4.84 4.66 4.09
N SER A 136 -4.75 4.01 2.93
CA SER A 136 -5.51 2.78 2.63
C SER A 136 -5.06 1.62 3.51
N SER A 137 -3.77 1.51 3.77
CA SER A 137 -3.18 0.53 4.67
C SER A 137 -3.64 0.74 6.11
N ASP A 138 -3.66 1.99 6.60
CA ASP A 138 -4.17 2.34 7.94
C ASP A 138 -5.64 1.95 8.08
N ALA A 139 -6.45 2.24 7.06
CA ALA A 139 -7.88 1.88 7.06
C ALA A 139 -8.09 0.37 7.12
N VAL A 140 -7.35 -0.40 6.32
CA VAL A 140 -7.48 -1.87 6.33
C VAL A 140 -6.94 -2.47 7.62
N SER A 141 -5.83 -1.96 8.16
CA SER A 141 -5.31 -2.37 9.46
C SER A 141 -6.30 -2.06 10.59
N THR A 142 -7.05 -0.95 10.48
CA THR A 142 -8.18 -0.64 11.36
C THR A 142 -9.27 -1.71 11.23
N LEU A 143 -9.68 -2.07 10.02
CA LEU A 143 -10.70 -3.09 9.77
C LEU A 143 -10.30 -4.45 10.35
N ILE A 144 -9.06 -4.87 10.13
CA ILE A 144 -8.49 -6.10 10.71
C ILE A 144 -8.57 -6.05 12.22
N GLY A 145 -8.13 -4.95 12.84
CA GLY A 145 -8.15 -4.79 14.30
C GLY A 145 -9.57 -4.78 14.87
N LEU A 146 -10.52 -4.12 14.21
CA LEU A 146 -11.95 -4.15 14.59
C LEU A 146 -12.50 -5.58 14.50
N ASN A 147 -12.19 -6.30 13.42
CA ASN A 147 -12.61 -7.69 13.28
C ASN A 147 -12.01 -8.60 14.36
N LEU A 148 -10.77 -8.34 14.79
CA LEU A 148 -10.13 -9.07 15.90
C LEU A 148 -10.79 -8.79 17.24
N LEU A 149 -11.16 -7.54 17.52
CA LEU A 149 -11.81 -7.13 18.78
C LEU A 149 -13.32 -7.44 18.84
N SER A 150 -13.93 -7.65 17.67
CA SER A 150 -15.36 -7.89 17.54
C SER A 150 -15.76 -9.29 18.04
N HIS A 151 -16.92 -9.40 18.69
CA HIS A 151 -17.59 -10.66 18.93
C HIS A 151 -18.34 -11.19 17.68
N LYS A 152 -18.67 -10.31 16.71
CA LYS A 152 -19.26 -10.65 15.42
C LYS A 152 -18.17 -10.58 14.36
N LYS A 153 -17.65 -11.72 13.95
CA LYS A 153 -16.59 -11.81 12.94
C LYS A 153 -17.19 -11.65 11.54
N LEU A 154 -16.53 -10.85 10.72
CA LEU A 154 -16.81 -10.72 9.30
C LEU A 154 -16.02 -11.78 8.53
N SER A 155 -16.60 -12.31 7.47
CA SER A 155 -15.93 -13.18 6.51
C SER A 155 -14.86 -12.41 5.71
N PHE A 156 -14.00 -13.13 5.00
CA PHE A 156 -13.01 -12.48 4.12
C PHE A 156 -13.68 -11.67 3.01
N ASP A 157 -14.77 -12.18 2.44
CA ASP A 157 -15.54 -11.49 1.41
C ASP A 157 -16.19 -10.20 1.94
N ASP A 158 -16.74 -10.23 3.18
CA ASP A 158 -17.25 -9.01 3.83
C ASP A 158 -16.14 -7.98 4.04
N LEU A 159 -14.93 -8.42 4.40
CA LEU A 159 -13.77 -7.52 4.59
C LEU A 159 -13.33 -6.92 3.26
N LEU A 160 -13.33 -7.69 2.17
CA LEU A 160 -13.07 -7.20 0.82
C LEU A 160 -14.07 -6.13 0.40
N ASP A 161 -15.35 -6.42 0.54
CA ASP A 161 -16.43 -5.49 0.19
C ASP A 161 -16.35 -4.19 0.97
N LEU A 162 -16.10 -4.27 2.29
CA LEU A 162 -15.94 -3.08 3.11
C LEU A 162 -14.72 -2.27 2.72
N SER A 163 -13.60 -2.92 2.44
CA SER A 163 -12.36 -2.25 2.05
C SER A 163 -12.52 -1.50 0.72
N ALA A 164 -13.19 -2.11 -0.26
CA ALA A 164 -13.46 -1.52 -1.58
C ALA A 164 -14.35 -0.26 -1.52
N ARG A 165 -15.21 -0.13 -0.48
CA ARG A 165 -16.05 1.07 -0.27
C ARG A 165 -15.25 2.26 0.22
N VAL A 166 -14.15 2.03 0.92
CA VAL A 166 -13.30 3.10 1.49
C VAL A 166 -12.27 3.61 0.49
N GLY A 167 -11.70 2.71 -0.34
CA GLY A 167 -10.74 3.13 -1.35
C GLY A 167 -10.33 1.99 -2.27
N SER A 168 -9.97 2.32 -3.51
CA SER A 168 -9.60 1.35 -4.54
C SER A 168 -8.37 0.50 -4.17
N ASP A 169 -7.38 1.09 -3.50
CA ASP A 169 -6.17 0.38 -3.06
C ASP A 169 -6.40 -0.48 -1.80
N CYS A 170 -7.49 -0.23 -1.04
CA CYS A 170 -7.71 -0.89 0.25
C CYS A 170 -7.77 -2.42 0.15
N PRO A 171 -8.49 -3.04 -0.79
CA PRO A 171 -8.56 -4.50 -0.89
C PRO A 171 -7.19 -5.17 -0.98
N SER A 172 -6.23 -4.52 -1.64
CA SER A 172 -4.89 -5.07 -1.82
C SER A 172 -4.17 -5.35 -0.49
N PHE A 173 -4.48 -4.61 0.57
CA PHE A 173 -3.87 -4.77 1.89
C PHE A 173 -4.46 -5.93 2.72
N LEU A 174 -5.55 -6.54 2.27
CA LEU A 174 -6.10 -7.77 2.86
C LEU A 174 -5.36 -9.04 2.41
N VAL A 175 -4.62 -8.97 1.30
CA VAL A 175 -3.86 -10.09 0.76
C VAL A 175 -2.41 -10.00 1.24
N PRO A 176 -1.80 -11.08 1.72
CA PRO A 176 -0.39 -11.10 2.09
C PRO A 176 0.51 -10.99 0.84
N GLY A 177 1.66 -10.32 0.99
CA GLY A 177 2.65 -10.22 -0.09
C GLY A 177 2.15 -9.40 -1.28
N ALA A 178 2.45 -9.89 -2.49
CA ALA A 178 2.08 -9.22 -3.73
C ALA A 178 0.71 -9.67 -4.26
N CYS A 179 0.02 -8.77 -4.97
CA CYS A 179 -1.24 -9.06 -5.64
C CYS A 179 -1.34 -8.37 -7.00
N VAL A 180 -2.17 -8.94 -7.86
CA VAL A 180 -2.65 -8.30 -9.08
C VAL A 180 -3.98 -7.63 -8.76
N ALA A 181 -4.11 -6.36 -9.13
CA ALA A 181 -5.37 -5.63 -9.00
C ALA A 181 -5.86 -5.16 -10.37
N SER A 182 -7.17 -5.17 -10.56
CA SER A 182 -7.88 -4.81 -11.80
C SER A 182 -9.12 -3.95 -11.50
N GLY A 183 -9.87 -3.56 -12.52
CA GLY A 183 -10.97 -2.62 -12.38
C GLY A 183 -10.42 -1.22 -12.12
N ARG A 184 -10.88 -0.56 -11.03
CA ARG A 184 -10.30 0.68 -10.52
C ARG A 184 -9.12 0.43 -9.56
N GLY A 185 -8.74 -0.85 -9.33
CA GLY A 185 -7.80 -1.34 -8.34
C GLY A 185 -8.43 -2.17 -7.21
N GLU A 186 -9.77 -2.31 -7.21
CA GLU A 186 -10.53 -2.98 -6.16
C GLU A 186 -10.67 -4.50 -6.35
N GLN A 187 -10.53 -5.00 -7.58
CA GLN A 187 -10.60 -6.42 -7.87
C GLN A 187 -9.21 -7.02 -7.73
N ILE A 188 -8.99 -7.80 -6.69
CA ILE A 188 -7.68 -8.34 -6.37
C ILE A 188 -7.61 -9.85 -6.51
N ARG A 189 -6.46 -10.35 -6.93
CA ARG A 189 -6.05 -11.75 -6.81
C ARG A 189 -4.60 -11.86 -6.35
N GLU A 190 -4.26 -12.94 -5.68
CA GLU A 190 -2.87 -13.21 -5.33
C GLU A 190 -2.01 -13.44 -6.57
N VAL A 191 -0.75 -13.07 -6.50
CA VAL A 191 0.28 -13.42 -7.49
C VAL A 191 0.56 -14.92 -7.37
N LYS A 192 0.84 -15.58 -8.51
CA LYS A 192 1.21 -17.01 -8.51
C LYS A 192 2.44 -17.27 -7.62
N PRO A 193 2.48 -18.44 -6.93
CA PRO A 193 3.51 -18.70 -5.90
C PRO A 193 4.96 -18.55 -6.38
N ASP A 194 5.26 -18.93 -7.62
CA ASP A 194 6.63 -18.86 -8.15
C ASP A 194 7.07 -17.43 -8.43
N ALA A 195 6.19 -16.59 -8.99
CA ALA A 195 6.44 -15.16 -9.17
C ALA A 195 6.50 -14.43 -7.81
N CYS A 196 5.74 -14.88 -6.81
CA CYS A 196 5.81 -14.34 -5.46
C CYS A 196 7.18 -14.56 -4.81
N LYS A 197 7.86 -15.69 -5.09
CA LYS A 197 9.23 -15.97 -4.62
C LYS A 197 10.27 -15.00 -5.20
N GLU A 198 10.08 -14.56 -6.44
CA GLU A 198 10.97 -13.57 -7.07
C GLU A 198 10.86 -12.19 -6.40
N ILE A 199 9.66 -11.86 -5.90
CA ILE A 199 9.41 -10.60 -5.20
C ILE A 199 9.94 -10.63 -3.77
N SER A 200 9.62 -11.68 -3.02
CA SER A 200 9.84 -11.74 -1.58
C SER A 200 11.32 -11.62 -1.20
N GLY A 201 11.61 -10.66 -0.32
CA GLY A 201 12.98 -10.37 0.15
C GLY A 201 13.79 -9.46 -0.79
N THR A 202 13.28 -9.15 -1.99
CA THR A 202 13.94 -8.24 -2.93
C THR A 202 14.17 -6.87 -2.27
N ARG A 203 15.43 -6.40 -2.28
CA ARG A 203 15.82 -5.11 -1.71
C ARG A 203 15.41 -3.97 -2.63
N VAL A 204 14.86 -2.91 -2.06
CA VAL A 204 14.46 -1.69 -2.77
C VAL A 204 14.97 -0.46 -2.03
N LEU A 205 15.34 0.59 -2.77
CA LEU A 205 15.48 1.93 -2.21
C LEU A 205 14.21 2.71 -2.53
N LEU A 206 13.60 3.28 -1.49
CA LEU A 206 12.50 4.23 -1.60
C LEU A 206 13.03 5.63 -1.36
N PHE A 207 12.69 6.57 -2.24
CA PHE A 207 13.10 7.97 -2.10
C PHE A 207 12.00 8.90 -2.59
N LYS A 208 11.74 9.98 -1.85
CA LYS A 208 10.65 10.90 -2.12
C LYS A 208 11.12 12.34 -1.89
N PRO A 209 10.87 13.27 -2.84
CA PRO A 209 11.11 14.68 -2.61
C PRO A 209 10.23 15.22 -1.46
N SER A 210 10.58 16.35 -0.91
CA SER A 210 9.81 17.01 0.16
C SER A 210 8.36 17.33 -0.26
N CYS A 211 8.08 17.48 -1.56
CA CYS A 211 6.73 17.75 -2.07
C CYS A 211 5.92 16.48 -2.32
N GLY A 212 4.59 16.59 -2.17
CA GLY A 212 3.62 15.57 -2.56
C GLY A 212 3.01 15.88 -3.94
N PHE A 213 2.42 14.86 -4.59
CA PHE A 213 1.71 15.02 -5.85
C PHE A 213 0.23 14.73 -5.68
N SER A 214 -0.60 15.50 -6.39
CA SER A 214 -2.03 15.22 -6.48
C SER A 214 -2.28 14.08 -7.47
N THR A 215 -2.82 12.99 -7.01
CA THR A 215 -3.22 11.85 -7.85
C THR A 215 -4.16 12.29 -8.97
N ALA A 216 -5.16 13.11 -8.65
CA ALA A 216 -6.12 13.63 -9.63
C ALA A 216 -5.44 14.46 -10.73
N ASP A 217 -4.45 15.29 -10.38
CA ASP A 217 -3.70 16.08 -11.35
C ASP A 217 -2.84 15.20 -12.28
N ILE A 218 -2.19 14.16 -11.74
CA ILE A 218 -1.38 13.24 -12.54
C ILE A 218 -2.27 12.44 -13.51
N TYR A 219 -3.38 11.86 -13.04
CA TYR A 219 -4.35 11.19 -13.91
C TYR A 219 -4.95 12.13 -14.96
N GLY A 220 -5.22 13.40 -14.60
CA GLY A 220 -5.72 14.41 -15.54
C GLY A 220 -4.75 14.76 -16.68
N ARG A 221 -3.46 14.44 -16.52
CA ARG A 221 -2.40 14.64 -17.53
C ARG A 221 -2.11 13.38 -18.35
N TYR A 222 -2.62 12.24 -17.92
CA TYR A 222 -2.42 10.97 -18.60
C TYR A 222 -3.27 10.90 -19.87
N GLN A 223 -2.69 10.35 -20.94
CA GLN A 223 -3.37 10.06 -22.19
C GLN A 223 -3.17 8.59 -22.55
N VAL A 224 -4.25 7.88 -22.85
CA VAL A 224 -4.20 6.44 -23.16
C VAL A 224 -3.26 6.12 -24.33
N GLY A 225 -3.14 7.04 -25.30
CA GLY A 225 -2.21 6.91 -26.42
C GLY A 225 -0.72 6.96 -26.04
N ASP A 226 -0.39 7.39 -24.82
CA ASP A 226 0.98 7.37 -24.29
C ASP A 226 1.36 6.02 -23.67
N SER A 227 0.41 5.10 -23.45
CA SER A 227 0.65 3.77 -22.87
C SER A 227 1.34 2.84 -23.85
N LEU A 228 2.24 1.98 -23.32
CA LEU A 228 2.79 0.84 -24.07
C LEU A 228 1.80 -0.33 -24.14
N PHE A 229 0.79 -0.34 -23.28
CA PHE A 229 -0.22 -1.39 -23.14
C PHE A 229 -1.62 -0.77 -23.10
N PRO A 230 -2.10 -0.15 -24.21
CA PRO A 230 -3.38 0.57 -24.20
C PRO A 230 -4.59 -0.36 -24.04
N GLU A 231 -4.45 -1.65 -24.37
CA GLU A 231 -5.53 -2.61 -24.30
C GLU A 231 -5.39 -3.57 -23.11
N THR A 232 -6.50 -3.92 -22.50
CA THR A 232 -6.55 -4.76 -21.28
C THR A 232 -5.92 -6.15 -21.50
N ASN A 233 -6.11 -6.76 -22.66
CA ASN A 233 -5.49 -8.04 -23.00
C ASN A 233 -3.96 -7.98 -23.01
N GLN A 234 -3.36 -6.90 -23.52
CA GLN A 234 -1.91 -6.70 -23.52
C GLN A 234 -1.37 -6.57 -22.08
N MET A 235 -2.13 -5.89 -21.22
CA MET A 235 -1.78 -5.77 -19.80
C MET A 235 -1.81 -7.16 -19.11
N ASP A 236 -2.86 -7.92 -19.36
CA ASP A 236 -3.05 -9.26 -18.78
C ASP A 236 -1.97 -10.24 -19.29
N GLU A 237 -1.69 -10.26 -20.60
CA GLU A 237 -0.61 -11.07 -21.20
C GLU A 237 0.76 -10.77 -20.58
N ARG A 238 1.08 -9.49 -20.34
CA ARG A 238 2.37 -9.13 -19.74
C ARG A 238 2.50 -9.66 -18.32
N ILE A 239 1.44 -9.56 -17.52
CA ILE A 239 1.43 -10.11 -16.16
C ILE A 239 1.54 -11.64 -16.21
N GLU A 240 0.83 -12.31 -17.14
CA GLU A 240 0.88 -13.76 -17.30
C GLU A 240 2.27 -14.26 -17.74
N HIS A 241 2.95 -13.55 -18.65
CA HIS A 241 4.31 -13.87 -19.06
C HIS A 241 5.28 -13.79 -17.88
N TRP A 242 5.15 -12.77 -17.04
CA TRP A 242 5.95 -12.69 -15.81
C TRP A 242 5.61 -13.82 -14.84
N GLU A 243 4.33 -14.06 -14.56
CA GLU A 243 3.90 -15.10 -13.63
C GLU A 243 4.25 -16.52 -14.09
N SER A 244 4.52 -16.71 -15.39
CA SER A 244 4.98 -17.98 -15.98
C SER A 244 6.50 -18.11 -16.09
N GLY A 245 7.24 -17.09 -15.64
CA GLY A 245 8.70 -17.03 -15.71
C GLY A 245 9.28 -16.73 -17.08
N GLN A 246 8.45 -16.30 -18.05
CA GLN A 246 8.90 -15.89 -19.40
C GLN A 246 9.44 -14.45 -19.40
N LEU A 247 9.15 -13.67 -18.36
CA LEU A 247 9.57 -12.29 -18.17
C LEU A 247 10.13 -12.15 -16.76
N SER A 248 11.26 -11.44 -16.60
CA SER A 248 11.80 -11.14 -15.27
C SER A 248 11.00 -10.04 -14.55
N LEU A 249 11.14 -9.95 -13.22
CA LEU A 249 10.55 -8.88 -12.43
C LEU A 249 10.99 -7.49 -12.93
N ILE A 250 12.27 -7.33 -13.29
CA ILE A 250 12.79 -6.05 -13.78
C ILE A 250 12.16 -5.69 -15.13
N ASP A 251 11.97 -6.67 -16.00
CA ASP A 251 11.31 -6.44 -17.29
C ASP A 251 9.81 -6.21 -17.15
N LEU A 252 9.14 -6.79 -16.13
CA LEU A 252 7.76 -6.47 -15.81
C LEU A 252 7.58 -5.00 -15.45
N MET A 253 8.54 -4.41 -14.72
CA MET A 253 8.43 -3.09 -14.10
C MET A 253 8.05 -2.01 -15.11
N TYR A 254 6.88 -1.41 -14.91
CA TYR A 254 6.31 -0.38 -15.77
C TYR A 254 5.27 0.45 -15.03
N ASN A 255 5.15 1.74 -15.35
CA ASN A 255 4.11 2.60 -14.80
C ASN A 255 3.73 3.70 -15.79
N ASP A 256 2.53 3.63 -16.34
CA ASP A 256 1.95 4.63 -17.24
C ASP A 256 1.96 6.05 -16.65
N LEU A 257 1.75 6.17 -15.35
CA LEU A 257 1.75 7.47 -14.67
C LEU A 257 3.15 8.06 -14.51
N SER A 258 4.21 7.29 -14.79
CA SER A 258 5.57 7.85 -14.79
C SER A 258 5.76 8.94 -15.84
N LEU A 259 5.18 8.78 -17.03
CA LEU A 259 5.35 9.76 -18.10
C LEU A 259 4.79 11.15 -17.75
N PRO A 260 3.52 11.30 -17.29
CA PRO A 260 3.01 12.60 -16.86
C PRO A 260 3.77 13.18 -15.65
N VAL A 261 4.24 12.34 -14.72
CA VAL A 261 5.09 12.79 -13.61
C VAL A 261 6.41 13.35 -14.13
N LEU A 262 7.13 12.61 -14.97
CA LEU A 262 8.42 13.00 -15.50
C LEU A 262 8.34 14.24 -16.42
N LYS A 263 7.25 14.37 -17.19
CA LYS A 263 6.98 15.59 -18.01
C LYS A 263 6.77 16.82 -17.12
N LYS A 264 6.11 16.67 -15.97
CA LYS A 264 5.80 17.78 -15.07
C LYS A 264 6.94 18.13 -14.13
N PHE A 265 7.64 17.15 -13.59
CA PHE A 265 8.65 17.31 -12.54
C PHE A 265 10.04 17.01 -13.09
N ILE A 266 10.63 17.99 -13.80
CA ILE A 266 11.91 17.86 -14.51
C ILE A 266 13.05 17.42 -13.57
N PHE A 267 13.03 17.80 -12.30
CA PHE A 267 14.04 17.42 -11.33
C PHE A 267 14.07 15.89 -11.08
N ILE A 268 12.91 15.20 -11.18
CA ILE A 268 12.85 13.73 -11.12
C ILE A 268 13.46 13.15 -12.39
N THR A 269 13.13 13.70 -13.55
CA THR A 269 13.67 13.28 -14.84
C THR A 269 15.19 13.38 -14.88
N ALA A 270 15.74 14.48 -14.35
CA ALA A 270 17.17 14.68 -14.26
C ALA A 270 17.85 13.62 -13.37
N LEU A 271 17.31 13.38 -12.17
CA LEU A 271 17.84 12.36 -11.27
C LEU A 271 17.72 10.94 -11.87
N PHE A 272 16.59 10.60 -12.50
CA PHE A 272 16.39 9.30 -13.14
C PHE A 272 17.41 9.08 -14.28
N LYS A 273 17.73 10.12 -15.02
CA LYS A 273 18.79 10.06 -16.05
C LYS A 273 20.15 9.72 -15.43
N GLU A 274 20.57 10.44 -14.38
CA GLU A 274 21.84 10.19 -13.68
C GLU A 274 21.90 8.76 -13.10
N LEU A 275 20.79 8.28 -12.49
CA LEU A 275 20.72 6.92 -11.96
C LEU A 275 20.89 5.85 -13.04
N ARG A 276 20.30 6.05 -14.22
CA ARG A 276 20.43 5.14 -15.36
C ARG A 276 21.81 5.17 -15.99
N GLU A 277 22.35 6.35 -16.24
CA GLU A 277 23.60 6.53 -16.97
C GLU A 277 24.81 6.12 -16.12
N ARG A 278 24.88 6.57 -14.87
CA ARG A 278 26.03 6.35 -13.99
C ARG A 278 26.00 5.01 -13.26
N PHE A 279 24.81 4.56 -12.82
CA PHE A 279 24.68 3.39 -11.95
C PHE A 279 23.96 2.21 -12.59
N LYS A 280 23.44 2.36 -13.82
CA LYS A 280 22.67 1.34 -14.54
C LYS A 280 21.43 0.85 -13.76
N LEU A 281 20.88 1.71 -12.91
CA LEU A 281 19.66 1.44 -12.15
C LEU A 281 18.43 1.79 -12.97
N ASN A 282 17.30 1.12 -12.69
CA ASN A 282 16.01 1.40 -13.33
C ASN A 282 15.01 2.02 -12.32
N PRO A 283 15.10 3.35 -12.06
CA PRO A 283 14.18 4.01 -11.13
C PRO A 283 12.78 4.15 -11.73
N MET A 284 11.78 3.99 -10.86
CA MET A 284 10.35 4.15 -11.17
C MET A 284 9.65 5.03 -10.14
N VAL A 285 8.50 5.58 -10.56
CA VAL A 285 7.55 6.25 -9.66
C VAL A 285 6.57 5.20 -9.14
N SER A 286 6.23 5.22 -7.85
CA SER A 286 5.17 4.38 -7.28
C SER A 286 3.81 5.03 -7.49
N GLY A 287 2.94 4.39 -8.29
CA GLY A 287 1.61 4.94 -8.62
C GLY A 287 1.71 6.33 -9.25
N SER A 288 0.97 7.29 -8.72
CA SER A 288 1.01 8.70 -9.13
C SER A 288 2.16 9.49 -8.47
N GLY A 289 2.98 8.86 -7.67
CA GLY A 289 4.08 9.49 -6.92
C GLY A 289 3.60 10.14 -5.62
N SER A 290 4.45 10.89 -4.99
CA SER A 290 5.79 11.39 -5.37
C SER A 290 6.96 10.45 -5.03
N CYS A 291 6.71 9.33 -4.33
CA CYS A 291 7.77 8.37 -4.03
C CYS A 291 8.24 7.67 -5.30
N CYS A 292 9.56 7.60 -5.42
CA CYS A 292 10.27 6.86 -6.43
C CYS A 292 10.95 5.65 -5.78
N PHE A 293 11.25 4.63 -6.56
CA PHE A 293 11.98 3.47 -6.09
C PHE A 293 12.79 2.81 -7.21
N PHE A 294 13.73 1.98 -6.83
CA PHE A 294 14.35 1.00 -7.71
C PHE A 294 14.73 -0.25 -6.92
N ILE A 295 14.86 -1.38 -7.62
CA ILE A 295 15.39 -2.63 -7.06
C ILE A 295 16.90 -2.49 -6.92
N ILE A 296 17.43 -2.79 -5.73
CA ILE A 296 18.86 -2.76 -5.44
C ILE A 296 19.45 -4.09 -5.90
N PRO A 297 20.39 -4.10 -6.88
CA PRO A 297 21.06 -5.33 -7.29
C PRO A 297 21.82 -5.99 -6.13
N GLU A 298 21.99 -7.30 -6.20
CA GLU A 298 22.78 -8.04 -5.23
C GLU A 298 24.25 -7.56 -5.22
N GLY A 299 24.80 -7.36 -4.03
CA GLY A 299 26.18 -6.86 -3.86
C GLY A 299 26.41 -5.40 -4.26
N PHE A 300 25.35 -4.66 -4.64
CA PHE A 300 25.47 -3.27 -5.06
C PHE A 300 25.76 -2.34 -3.87
N ASP A 301 26.79 -1.48 -4.00
CA ASP A 301 27.06 -0.41 -3.04
C ASP A 301 26.10 0.76 -3.27
N ILE A 302 25.20 0.96 -2.33
CA ILE A 302 24.12 1.95 -2.41
C ILE A 302 24.52 3.35 -1.95
N GLU A 303 25.63 3.49 -1.21
CA GLU A 303 25.98 4.77 -0.58
C GLU A 303 26.28 5.90 -1.60
N PRO A 304 26.98 5.66 -2.73
CA PRO A 304 27.15 6.69 -3.75
C PRO A 304 25.82 7.18 -4.37
N VAL A 305 24.82 6.27 -4.44
CA VAL A 305 23.50 6.61 -4.97
C VAL A 305 22.71 7.46 -3.97
N LYS A 306 22.75 7.10 -2.68
CA LYS A 306 22.11 7.91 -1.63
C LYS A 306 22.71 9.32 -1.61
N GLN A 307 24.03 9.45 -1.72
CA GLN A 307 24.70 10.74 -1.79
C GLN A 307 24.23 11.55 -3.00
N LEU A 308 24.16 10.95 -4.18
CA LEU A 308 23.63 11.62 -5.37
C LEU A 308 22.20 12.13 -5.18
N ILE A 309 21.33 11.33 -4.53
CA ILE A 309 19.94 11.72 -4.27
C ILE A 309 19.89 12.91 -3.30
N PHE A 310 20.68 12.89 -2.22
CA PHE A 310 20.79 14.01 -1.28
C PHE A 310 21.34 15.27 -1.95
N ASP A 311 22.40 15.16 -2.75
CA ASP A 311 22.99 16.28 -3.50
C ASP A 311 21.98 16.89 -4.50
N SER A 312 21.09 16.06 -5.07
CA SER A 312 20.12 16.49 -6.07
C SER A 312 18.86 17.12 -5.46
N TRP A 313 18.38 16.62 -4.31
CA TRP A 313 17.07 17.00 -3.76
C TRP A 313 17.13 17.62 -2.35
N GLY A 314 18.32 17.71 -1.75
CA GLY A 314 18.53 18.23 -0.39
C GLY A 314 18.31 17.18 0.70
N GLU A 315 18.48 17.63 1.95
CA GLU A 315 18.42 16.73 3.12
C GLU A 315 16.99 16.47 3.63
N ASP A 316 16.02 17.33 3.28
CA ASP A 316 14.63 17.22 3.72
C ASP A 316 13.80 16.21 2.89
N ILE A 317 14.45 15.17 2.39
CA ILE A 317 13.81 14.11 1.61
C ILE A 317 13.53 12.89 2.48
N PHE A 318 12.55 12.11 2.06
CA PHE A 318 12.40 10.75 2.56
C PHE A 318 13.29 9.81 1.74
N LEU A 319 14.16 9.06 2.41
CA LEU A 319 15.00 8.06 1.78
C LEU A 319 15.17 6.87 2.73
N THR A 320 14.86 5.66 2.26
CA THR A 320 15.00 4.46 3.08
C THR A 320 15.22 3.22 2.22
N GLU A 321 16.10 2.34 2.68
CA GLU A 321 16.17 0.98 2.17
C GLU A 321 15.08 0.14 2.80
N SER A 322 14.53 -0.78 2.01
CA SER A 322 13.51 -1.71 2.47
C SER A 322 13.55 -3.02 1.68
N LYS A 323 12.64 -3.93 2.00
CA LYS A 323 12.45 -5.19 1.27
C LYS A 323 10.98 -5.35 0.89
N LEU A 324 10.76 -6.02 -0.23
CA LEU A 324 9.44 -6.50 -0.62
C LEU A 324 9.05 -7.69 0.26
N LEU A 325 7.74 -7.79 0.56
CA LEU A 325 7.16 -8.85 1.39
C LEU A 325 6.71 -10.04 0.54
#